data_52fa5277983cc4d16cca808cbd68eaea
#
_entry.id   52fa5277983cc4d16cca808cbd68eaea
#
_cell.length_a   1.000
_cell.length_b   1.000
_cell.length_c   1.000
_cell.angle_alpha   90.00
_cell.angle_beta   90.00
_cell.angle_gamma   90.00
#
_symmetry.space_group_name_H-M   'P 1'
#
loop_
_entity.id
_entity.type
_entity.pdbx_description
1 polymer ?
#
loop_
_entity_poly.entity_id
_entity_poly.type
_entity_poly.pdbx_seq_one_letter_code
_entity_poly.pdbx_strand_id
1 'polypeptide(L)'
;MTTLGMRGTGSFAADHRPENYREKYLMLEPNGSAPLTAILSMLPSEATDDPEFHNFRKDLPSFTFTHAGAVSGTSGTTLTASAAADAAFFRIGMLVRNFRTGEVAKITATPTSTTFTVTRGIGNGGTGVAINNADTWFMVGNGNAEGGDTPTSVSYDASS
;
A
#
# COMPACT_ATOMS: atom_id res chain seq x y z
N MET A 1 43.62 32.55 -3.46
CA MET A 1 43.38 31.94 -4.78
C MET A 1 42.18 30.99 -4.60
N THR A 2 41.01 31.37 -5.06
CA THR A 2 39.82 30.53 -5.02
C THR A 2 39.90 29.50 -6.11
N THR A 3 39.95 28.24 -5.77
CA THR A 3 39.89 27.12 -6.71
C THR A 3 38.54 27.12 -7.40
N LEU A 4 38.52 27.24 -8.71
CA LEU A 4 37.31 27.23 -9.54
C LEU A 4 36.61 25.88 -9.33
N GLY A 5 35.34 25.88 -8.89
CA GLY A 5 34.54 24.68 -8.70
C GLY A 5 34.40 24.18 -7.24
N MET A 6 35.17 24.69 -6.31
CA MET A 6 34.96 24.36 -4.87
C MET A 6 34.07 25.43 -4.22
N ARG A 7 32.92 25.00 -3.73
CA ARG A 7 32.06 25.83 -2.89
C ARG A 7 32.42 25.65 -1.42
N GLY A 8 32.88 26.73 -0.79
CA GLY A 8 33.04 26.76 0.66
C GLY A 8 31.76 27.24 1.34
N THR A 9 31.73 27.12 2.67
CA THR A 9 30.60 27.57 3.51
C THR A 9 30.21 29.04 3.30
N GLY A 10 31.16 29.88 2.87
CA GLY A 10 30.91 31.29 2.51
C GLY A 10 30.36 31.54 1.13
N SER A 11 30.27 30.49 0.27
CA SER A 11 29.79 30.61 -1.12
C SER A 11 28.27 30.34 -1.25
N PHE A 12 27.59 30.08 -0.18
CA PHE A 12 26.13 29.95 -0.15
C PHE A 12 25.50 31.33 0.09
N ALA A 13 24.51 31.65 -0.72
CA ALA A 13 23.65 32.80 -0.44
C ALA A 13 22.96 32.60 0.92
N ALA A 14 22.68 33.69 1.63
CA ALA A 14 22.05 33.63 2.95
C ALA A 14 20.74 32.83 2.94
N ASP A 15 19.97 32.90 1.85
CA ASP A 15 18.71 32.22 1.66
C ASP A 15 18.84 30.71 1.45
N HIS A 16 20.03 30.20 1.18
CA HIS A 16 20.29 28.78 0.97
C HIS A 16 20.78 28.07 2.24
N ARG A 17 20.94 28.80 3.34
CA ARG A 17 21.29 28.22 4.62
C ARG A 17 19.99 27.93 5.40
N PRO A 18 19.72 26.68 5.76
CA PRO A 18 18.63 26.42 6.68
C PRO A 18 18.91 27.08 8.03
N GLU A 19 18.08 28.02 8.41
CA GLU A 19 18.15 28.62 9.74
C GLU A 19 17.35 27.76 10.74
N ASN A 20 17.99 27.42 11.84
CA ASN A 20 17.33 26.72 12.93
C ASN A 20 16.74 27.73 13.91
N TYR A 21 15.44 27.94 13.82
CA TYR A 21 14.71 28.86 14.71
C TYR A 21 14.24 28.21 16.03
N ARG A 22 14.47 26.91 16.22
CA ARG A 22 13.93 26.14 17.33
C ARG A 22 14.27 26.72 18.70
N GLU A 23 15.53 27.09 18.94
CA GLU A 23 15.97 27.66 20.20
C GLU A 23 15.39 29.05 20.40
N LYS A 24 15.35 29.86 19.35
CA LYS A 24 14.78 31.22 19.41
C LYS A 24 13.28 31.18 19.70
N TYR A 25 12.57 30.23 19.17
CA TYR A 25 11.13 30.07 19.38
C TYR A 25 10.82 29.64 20.82
N LEU A 26 11.55 28.67 21.36
CA LEU A 26 11.40 28.22 22.76
C LEU A 26 11.78 29.30 23.75
N MET A 27 12.71 30.18 23.41
CA MET A 27 13.14 31.31 24.26
C MET A 27 12.11 32.45 24.27
N LEU A 28 11.43 32.68 23.14
CA LEU A 28 10.38 33.69 22.99
C LEU A 28 9.07 33.31 23.66
N GLU A 29 8.72 32.03 23.67
CA GLU A 29 7.47 31.53 24.25
C GLU A 29 7.70 30.30 25.16
N PRO A 30 8.35 30.46 26.32
CA PRO A 30 8.69 29.33 27.19
C PRO A 30 7.47 28.64 27.82
N ASN A 31 6.34 29.34 27.93
CA ASN A 31 5.09 28.82 28.49
C ASN A 31 3.95 28.77 27.46
N GLY A 32 4.28 28.91 26.20
CA GLY A 32 3.29 29.26 25.23
C GLY A 32 2.56 28.16 24.61
N SER A 33 1.86 28.55 23.60
CA SER A 33 0.96 27.80 22.76
C SER A 33 1.66 26.92 21.71
N ALA A 34 2.85 26.39 22.03
CA ALA A 34 3.57 25.48 21.13
C ALA A 34 3.73 24.05 21.69
N PRO A 35 2.61 23.36 22.04
CA PRO A 35 2.69 22.02 22.60
C PRO A 35 3.32 21.02 21.62
N LEU A 36 3.13 21.21 20.33
CA LEU A 36 3.72 20.37 19.29
C LEU A 36 5.25 20.48 19.29
N THR A 37 5.81 21.70 19.37
CA THR A 37 7.25 21.90 19.38
C THR A 37 7.89 21.33 20.65
N ALA A 38 7.21 21.43 21.80
CA ALA A 38 7.65 20.86 23.05
C ALA A 38 7.68 19.32 22.96
N ILE A 39 6.63 18.71 22.45
CA ILE A 39 6.56 17.25 22.25
C ILE A 39 7.65 16.78 21.28
N LEU A 40 7.82 17.46 20.15
CA LEU A 40 8.84 17.12 19.16
C LEU A 40 10.27 17.26 19.76
N SER A 41 10.48 18.18 20.70
CA SER A 41 11.78 18.32 21.36
C SER A 41 12.12 17.18 22.32
N MET A 42 11.10 16.45 22.80
CA MET A 42 11.27 15.30 23.69
C MET A 42 11.46 13.98 22.92
N LEU A 43 11.17 13.96 21.62
CA LEU A 43 11.38 12.78 20.79
C LEU A 43 12.87 12.61 20.46
N PRO A 44 13.34 11.36 20.34
CA PRO A 44 14.70 11.09 19.91
C PRO A 44 14.92 11.68 18.50
N SER A 45 16.06 12.30 18.28
CA SER A 45 16.48 12.83 16.99
C SER A 45 17.53 11.93 16.39
N GLU A 46 17.41 11.64 15.11
CA GLU A 46 18.40 10.92 14.32
C GLU A 46 19.10 11.93 13.40
N ALA A 47 20.42 11.83 13.36
CA ALA A 47 21.21 12.65 12.43
C ALA A 47 21.09 12.08 11.03
N THR A 48 20.80 12.94 10.06
CA THR A 48 20.79 12.58 8.65
C THR A 48 21.84 13.39 7.89
N ASP A 49 22.56 12.73 7.00
CA ASP A 49 23.56 13.37 6.12
C ASP A 49 22.89 13.90 4.84
N ASP A 50 21.65 13.47 4.55
CA ASP A 50 20.90 13.86 3.38
C ASP A 50 19.81 14.88 3.76
N PRO A 51 19.69 16.01 3.05
CA PRO A 51 18.62 16.97 3.24
C PRO A 51 17.24 16.39 2.86
N GLU A 52 17.22 15.33 2.06
CA GLU A 52 16.02 14.59 1.69
C GLU A 52 16.04 13.22 2.36
N PHE A 53 15.13 12.98 3.28
CA PHE A 53 14.99 11.67 3.92
C PHE A 53 13.63 11.07 3.64
N HIS A 54 13.62 9.76 3.46
CA HIS A 54 12.41 8.98 3.21
C HIS A 54 12.04 8.18 4.46
N ASN A 55 10.81 8.34 4.91
CA ASN A 55 10.27 7.53 5.98
C ASN A 55 9.43 6.40 5.37
N PHE A 56 9.87 5.16 5.57
CA PHE A 56 9.20 3.98 5.06
C PHE A 56 8.21 3.43 6.09
N ARG A 57 6.96 3.33 5.69
CA ARG A 57 5.92 2.69 6.48
C ARG A 57 5.55 1.35 5.88
N LYS A 58 5.52 0.31 6.71
CA LYS A 58 4.99 -0.99 6.33
C LYS A 58 3.55 -1.10 6.78
N ASP A 59 2.63 -1.17 5.86
CA ASP A 59 1.23 -1.45 6.15
C ASP A 59 0.96 -2.95 6.04
N LEU A 60 -0.02 -3.44 6.81
CA LEU A 60 -0.47 -4.81 6.69
C LEU A 60 -1.20 -5.00 5.35
N PRO A 61 -0.97 -6.13 4.65
CA PRO A 61 -1.66 -6.39 3.40
C PRO A 61 -3.17 -6.51 3.66
N SER A 62 -3.95 -5.85 2.82
CA SER A 62 -5.40 -6.04 2.78
C SER A 62 -5.71 -7.23 1.87
N PHE A 63 -6.33 -8.27 2.44
CA PHE A 63 -6.79 -9.44 1.67
C PHE A 63 -8.28 -9.36 1.37
N THR A 64 -8.81 -8.16 1.26
CA THR A 64 -10.19 -7.88 0.88
C THR A 64 -10.21 -6.91 -0.28
N PHE A 65 -11.19 -7.05 -1.16
CA PHE A 65 -11.47 -6.05 -2.19
C PHE A 65 -12.98 -5.91 -2.41
N THR A 66 -13.38 -4.75 -2.86
CA THR A 66 -14.77 -4.45 -3.25
C THR A 66 -14.88 -4.54 -4.76
N HIS A 67 -15.88 -5.26 -5.25
CA HIS A 67 -16.10 -5.44 -6.68
C HIS A 67 -16.67 -4.17 -7.33
N ALA A 68 -16.09 -3.76 -8.45
CA ALA A 68 -16.59 -2.65 -9.27
C ALA A 68 -17.52 -3.17 -10.37
N GLY A 69 -18.71 -2.61 -10.40
CA GLY A 69 -19.74 -3.01 -11.35
C GLY A 69 -20.54 -4.24 -10.91
N ALA A 70 -21.45 -4.66 -11.75
CA ALA A 70 -22.27 -5.86 -11.52
C ALA A 70 -22.03 -6.86 -12.65
N VAL A 71 -22.00 -8.17 -12.30
CA VAL A 71 -21.91 -9.26 -13.26
C VAL A 71 -23.17 -10.09 -13.16
N SER A 72 -24.06 -9.93 -14.12
CA SER A 72 -25.36 -10.65 -14.14
C SER A 72 -25.24 -12.12 -14.52
N GLY A 73 -24.12 -12.51 -15.13
CA GLY A 73 -23.89 -13.88 -15.58
C GLY A 73 -23.25 -14.77 -14.53
N THR A 74 -23.41 -16.06 -14.71
CA THR A 74 -22.82 -17.10 -13.87
C THR A 74 -21.48 -17.63 -14.40
N SER A 75 -21.13 -17.30 -15.64
CA SER A 75 -19.94 -17.80 -16.37
C SER A 75 -18.82 -16.79 -16.53
N GLY A 76 -18.94 -15.59 -15.95
CA GLY A 76 -17.88 -14.58 -16.03
C GLY A 76 -16.57 -15.07 -15.38
N THR A 77 -15.46 -14.90 -16.09
CA THR A 77 -14.12 -15.31 -15.62
C THR A 77 -13.30 -14.15 -15.09
N THR A 78 -13.90 -12.98 -14.99
CA THR A 78 -13.20 -11.75 -14.58
C THR A 78 -13.91 -11.11 -13.41
N LEU A 79 -13.12 -10.76 -12.37
CA LEU A 79 -13.54 -9.91 -11.27
C LEU A 79 -12.77 -8.59 -11.38
N THR A 80 -13.40 -7.50 -10.99
CA THR A 80 -12.77 -6.17 -11.03
C THR A 80 -12.82 -5.54 -9.65
N ALA A 81 -11.67 -5.19 -9.09
CA ALA A 81 -11.62 -4.42 -7.84
C ALA A 81 -11.95 -2.95 -8.09
N SER A 82 -12.54 -2.30 -7.13
CA SER A 82 -12.82 -0.85 -7.17
C SER A 82 -11.56 0.00 -7.05
N ALA A 83 -10.50 -0.52 -6.42
CA ALA A 83 -9.23 0.14 -6.27
C ALA A 83 -8.06 -0.77 -6.65
N ALA A 84 -7.05 -0.21 -7.32
CA ALA A 84 -5.85 -0.96 -7.72
C ALA A 84 -5.02 -1.39 -6.50
N ALA A 85 -5.01 -0.59 -5.44
CA ALA A 85 -4.32 -0.92 -4.19
C ALA A 85 -4.83 -2.23 -3.57
N ASP A 86 -6.14 -2.49 -3.67
CA ASP A 86 -6.73 -3.72 -3.15
C ASP A 86 -6.29 -4.96 -3.94
N ALA A 87 -6.07 -4.79 -5.25
CA ALA A 87 -5.64 -5.89 -6.11
C ALA A 87 -4.17 -6.27 -5.95
N ALA A 88 -3.34 -5.36 -5.44
CA ALA A 88 -1.89 -5.52 -5.37
C ALA A 88 -1.43 -6.71 -4.50
N PHE A 89 -2.22 -7.09 -3.51
CA PHE A 89 -1.89 -8.17 -2.58
C PHE A 89 -2.32 -9.56 -3.04
N PHE A 90 -3.12 -9.65 -4.09
CA PHE A 90 -3.60 -10.93 -4.59
C PHE A 90 -2.63 -11.56 -5.59
N ARG A 91 -2.53 -12.88 -5.56
CA ARG A 91 -1.63 -13.65 -6.42
C ARG A 91 -2.39 -14.84 -7.04
N ILE A 92 -1.80 -15.38 -8.08
CA ILE A 92 -2.28 -16.61 -8.71
C ILE A 92 -2.35 -17.75 -7.70
N GLY A 93 -3.41 -18.53 -7.75
CA GLY A 93 -3.64 -19.66 -6.82
C GLY A 93 -4.41 -19.29 -5.56
N MET A 94 -4.61 -18.02 -5.26
CA MET A 94 -5.43 -17.63 -4.10
C MET A 94 -6.91 -17.92 -4.34
N LEU A 95 -7.59 -18.37 -3.30
CA LEU A 95 -9.02 -18.58 -3.24
C LEU A 95 -9.67 -17.36 -2.59
N VAL A 96 -10.62 -16.78 -3.28
CA VAL A 96 -11.41 -15.64 -2.79
C VAL A 96 -12.86 -16.03 -2.65
N ARG A 97 -13.52 -15.52 -1.62
CA ARG A 97 -14.93 -15.80 -1.34
C ARG A 97 -15.72 -14.50 -1.31
N ASN A 98 -16.88 -14.51 -1.97
CA ASN A 98 -17.84 -13.43 -1.89
C ASN A 98 -18.55 -13.47 -0.54
N PHE A 99 -18.59 -12.34 0.15
CA PHE A 99 -19.24 -12.25 1.48
C PHE A 99 -20.75 -12.44 1.39
N ARG A 100 -21.40 -11.88 0.38
CA ARG A 100 -22.86 -11.93 0.20
C ARG A 100 -23.36 -13.29 -0.28
N THR A 101 -22.73 -13.83 -1.32
CA THR A 101 -23.22 -15.05 -1.99
C THR A 101 -22.58 -16.33 -1.46
N GLY A 102 -21.46 -16.23 -0.76
CA GLY A 102 -20.67 -17.37 -0.33
C GLY A 102 -19.89 -18.07 -1.44
N GLU A 103 -19.98 -17.57 -2.68
CA GLU A 103 -19.28 -18.13 -3.82
C GLU A 103 -17.77 -18.09 -3.63
N VAL A 104 -17.09 -19.17 -3.98
CA VAL A 104 -15.62 -19.26 -3.98
C VAL A 104 -15.11 -19.24 -5.41
N ALA A 105 -14.10 -18.44 -5.65
CA ALA A 105 -13.39 -18.34 -6.92
C ALA A 105 -11.88 -18.48 -6.71
N LYS A 106 -11.18 -19.07 -7.68
CA LYS A 106 -9.72 -19.21 -7.70
C LYS A 106 -9.13 -18.22 -8.68
N ILE A 107 -8.12 -17.49 -8.27
CA ILE A 107 -7.35 -16.60 -9.15
C ILE A 107 -6.44 -17.47 -10.02
N THR A 108 -6.57 -17.34 -11.34
CA THR A 108 -5.86 -18.18 -12.31
C THR A 108 -4.76 -17.45 -13.06
N ALA A 109 -4.75 -16.11 -13.01
CA ALA A 109 -3.69 -15.30 -13.58
C ALA A 109 -3.27 -14.19 -12.60
N THR A 110 -2.05 -13.69 -12.75
CA THR A 110 -1.57 -12.56 -11.96
C THR A 110 -2.48 -11.35 -12.18
N PRO A 111 -3.00 -10.75 -11.12
CA PRO A 111 -3.87 -9.58 -11.23
C PRO A 111 -3.18 -8.43 -11.98
N THR A 112 -3.94 -7.76 -12.81
CA THR A 112 -3.46 -6.61 -13.58
C THR A 112 -4.21 -5.37 -13.13
N SER A 113 -3.54 -4.45 -12.45
CA SER A 113 -4.17 -3.25 -11.89
C SER A 113 -5.38 -3.61 -11.02
N THR A 114 -6.60 -3.50 -11.54
CA THR A 114 -7.85 -3.80 -10.82
C THR A 114 -8.50 -5.12 -11.22
N THR A 115 -7.95 -5.84 -12.21
CA THR A 115 -8.62 -6.97 -12.82
C THR A 115 -8.03 -8.31 -12.38
N PHE A 116 -8.88 -9.23 -11.97
CA PHE A 116 -8.55 -10.62 -11.64
C PHE A 116 -9.14 -11.56 -12.66
N THR A 117 -8.34 -12.45 -13.22
CA THR A 117 -8.85 -13.60 -13.98
C THR A 117 -9.06 -14.74 -13.01
N VAL A 118 -10.28 -15.28 -12.98
CA VAL A 118 -10.68 -16.26 -11.98
C VAL A 118 -11.44 -17.43 -12.60
N THR A 119 -11.35 -18.58 -11.96
CA THR A 119 -12.30 -19.68 -12.13
C THR A 119 -13.33 -19.60 -11.03
N ARG A 120 -14.59 -19.43 -11.38
CA ARG A 120 -15.70 -19.22 -10.47
C ARG A 120 -16.41 -20.52 -10.08
N GLY A 121 -17.20 -20.46 -9.01
CA GLY A 121 -18.07 -21.55 -8.62
C GLY A 121 -17.34 -22.78 -8.08
N ILE A 122 -16.16 -22.62 -7.49
CA ILE A 122 -15.41 -23.72 -6.90
C ILE A 122 -16.22 -24.29 -5.73
N GLY A 123 -16.46 -25.60 -5.76
CA GLY A 123 -17.33 -26.26 -4.79
C GLY A 123 -18.82 -26.20 -5.14
N ASN A 124 -19.20 -25.51 -6.22
CA ASN A 124 -20.59 -25.43 -6.70
C ASN A 124 -20.72 -25.90 -8.18
N GLY A 125 -20.01 -26.94 -8.53
CA GLY A 125 -20.07 -27.52 -9.89
C GLY A 125 -19.61 -26.58 -11.01
N GLY A 126 -18.77 -25.58 -10.71
CA GLY A 126 -18.27 -24.61 -11.68
C GLY A 126 -19.27 -23.50 -12.03
N THR A 127 -20.38 -23.43 -11.34
CA THR A 127 -21.41 -22.40 -11.58
C THR A 127 -21.24 -21.23 -10.62
N GLY A 128 -20.96 -20.06 -11.16
CA GLY A 128 -20.90 -18.81 -10.38
C GLY A 128 -22.29 -18.28 -10.01
N VAL A 129 -22.33 -17.29 -9.15
CA VAL A 129 -23.56 -16.57 -8.75
C VAL A 129 -23.46 -15.13 -9.22
N ALA A 130 -24.58 -14.50 -9.56
CA ALA A 130 -24.57 -13.09 -9.96
C ALA A 130 -23.90 -12.20 -8.89
N ILE A 131 -23.00 -11.35 -9.34
CA ILE A 131 -22.22 -10.44 -8.50
C ILE A 131 -22.86 -9.05 -8.61
N ASN A 132 -23.09 -8.43 -7.47
CA ASN A 132 -23.57 -7.06 -7.42
C ASN A 132 -22.40 -6.08 -7.36
N ASN A 133 -22.67 -4.83 -7.77
CA ASN A 133 -21.75 -3.75 -7.50
C ASN A 133 -21.53 -3.61 -5.99
N ALA A 134 -20.31 -3.34 -5.59
CA ALA A 134 -19.88 -3.22 -4.21
C ALA A 134 -19.92 -4.54 -3.38
N ASP A 135 -20.07 -5.70 -4.03
CA ASP A 135 -19.87 -6.98 -3.33
C ASP A 135 -18.43 -7.08 -2.80
N THR A 136 -18.29 -7.44 -1.55
CA THR A 136 -16.96 -7.62 -0.92
C THR A 136 -16.49 -9.06 -1.07
N TRP A 137 -15.25 -9.18 -1.48
CA TRP A 137 -14.54 -10.44 -1.60
C TRP A 137 -13.36 -10.47 -0.62
N PHE A 138 -13.09 -11.62 -0.06
CA PHE A 138 -11.96 -11.81 0.86
C PHE A 138 -11.24 -13.12 0.57
N MET A 139 -9.95 -13.14 0.87
CA MET A 139 -9.12 -14.32 0.73
C MET A 139 -9.50 -15.37 1.79
N VAL A 140 -9.69 -16.61 1.37
CA VAL A 140 -10.02 -17.75 2.25
C VAL A 140 -8.85 -18.70 2.38
N GLY A 141 -7.97 -18.74 1.38
CA GLY A 141 -6.84 -19.66 1.37
C GLY A 141 -6.14 -19.72 0.01
N ASN A 142 -5.28 -20.71 -0.15
CA ASN A 142 -4.57 -20.98 -1.39
C ASN A 142 -4.99 -22.34 -1.96
N GLY A 143 -5.28 -22.35 -3.26
CA GLY A 143 -5.66 -23.57 -3.99
C GLY A 143 -4.55 -24.00 -4.95
N ASN A 144 -3.43 -24.46 -4.41
CA ASN A 144 -2.33 -24.99 -5.21
C ASN A 144 -2.51 -26.51 -5.40
N ALA A 145 -2.05 -27.04 -6.54
CA ALA A 145 -2.02 -28.47 -6.76
C ALA A 145 -0.96 -29.12 -5.86
N GLU A 146 -1.23 -30.33 -5.41
CA GLU A 146 -0.23 -31.14 -4.71
C GLU A 146 0.98 -31.37 -5.62
N GLY A 147 2.19 -31.10 -5.13
CA GLY A 147 3.42 -31.18 -5.94
C GLY A 147 3.64 -30.03 -6.92
N GLY A 148 2.82 -28.96 -6.83
CA GLY A 148 3.00 -27.77 -7.64
C GLY A 148 4.21 -26.94 -7.17
N ASP A 149 4.63 -26.01 -8.05
CA ASP A 149 5.72 -25.07 -7.75
C ASP A 149 5.37 -24.16 -6.56
N THR A 150 6.41 -23.65 -5.92
CA THR A 150 6.27 -22.70 -4.81
C THR A 150 5.47 -21.47 -5.26
N PRO A 151 4.38 -21.12 -4.58
CA PRO A 151 3.61 -19.94 -4.93
C PRO A 151 4.41 -18.65 -4.76
N THR A 152 4.18 -17.69 -5.65
CA THR A 152 4.82 -16.38 -5.54
C THR A 152 4.41 -15.69 -4.24
N SER A 153 5.40 -15.32 -3.43
CA SER A 153 5.16 -14.60 -2.18
C SER A 153 4.61 -13.19 -2.44
N VAL A 154 3.81 -12.71 -1.52
CA VAL A 154 3.39 -11.32 -1.47
C VAL A 154 4.49 -10.50 -0.83
N SER A 155 5.03 -9.50 -1.53
CA SER A 155 5.91 -8.51 -0.92
C SER A 155 5.07 -7.40 -0.29
N TYR A 156 5.49 -6.92 0.87
CA TYR A 156 4.92 -5.72 1.46
C TYR A 156 5.46 -4.51 0.70
N ASP A 157 4.60 -3.65 0.22
CA ASP A 157 5.04 -2.38 -0.33
C ASP A 157 5.44 -1.44 0.81
N ALA A 158 6.65 -0.89 0.68
CA ALA A 158 7.07 0.23 1.51
C ALA A 158 6.55 1.50 0.83
N SER A 159 5.63 2.19 1.46
CA SER A 159 5.22 3.52 1.02
C SER A 159 6.18 4.56 1.58
N SER A 160 6.71 5.41 0.74
CA SER A 160 7.52 6.58 1.09
C SER A 160 6.65 7.79 1.34
#